data_28f0380428beec9bdb26c0c05edb64af
#
_entry.id   28f0380428beec9bdb26c0c05edb64af
#
_cell.length_a   1.000
_cell.length_b   1.000
_cell.length_c   1.000
_cell.angle_alpha   90.00
_cell.angle_beta   90.00
_cell.angle_gamma   90.00
#
_symmetry.space_group_name_H-M   'P 1'
#
loop_
_entity.id
_entity.type
_entity.pdbx_description
1 polymer ?
#
loop_
_entity_poly.entity_id
_entity_poly.type
_entity_poly.pdbx_seq_one_letter_code
_entity_poly.pdbx_strand_id
1 'polypeptide(L)'
;VQFASQVEAGYLDGELADTVLIIDGFTRFSAEEDYLISLLAQKCQDIVIGTYASQKAYKANFIQGNIYQASVEFLRSLASTYAVKPIYIENGGQESDFANFSRFWEGLHDFKPLEGKWQPKNPDSLSIWQASNQKEEVEAVARKIRQLLADGVRYKDILVLLGDVDSYKLQIGKLFDKF
;
A
#
# COMPACT_ATOMS: atom_id res chain seq x y z
N VAL A 1 -22.47 13.52 1.81
CA VAL A 1 -23.93 13.61 1.71
C VAL A 1 -24.34 14.80 0.80
N GLN A 2 -23.97 16.03 1.10
CA GLN A 2 -24.42 17.22 0.34
C GLN A 2 -23.97 17.21 -1.14
N PHE A 3 -22.72 16.83 -1.41
CA PHE A 3 -22.20 16.77 -2.79
C PHE A 3 -22.92 15.69 -3.61
N ALA A 4 -23.10 14.49 -3.06
CA ALA A 4 -23.83 13.41 -3.73
C ALA A 4 -25.26 13.83 -4.12
N SER A 5 -25.97 14.53 -3.23
CA SER A 5 -27.30 15.06 -3.53
C SER A 5 -27.33 16.08 -4.65
N GLN A 6 -26.27 16.90 -4.78
CA GLN A 6 -26.14 17.85 -5.90
C GLN A 6 -25.88 17.14 -7.22
N VAL A 7 -25.05 16.11 -7.22
CA VAL A 7 -24.79 15.25 -8.38
C VAL A 7 -26.05 14.53 -8.81
N GLU A 8 -26.79 13.95 -7.87
CA GLU A 8 -28.05 13.25 -8.11
C GLU A 8 -29.12 14.18 -8.69
N ALA A 9 -29.21 15.40 -8.17
CA ALA A 9 -30.15 16.42 -8.65
C ALA A 9 -29.77 17.02 -10.01
N GLY A 10 -28.60 16.69 -10.56
CA GLY A 10 -28.17 17.13 -11.89
C GLY A 10 -27.60 18.55 -11.94
N TYR A 11 -27.35 19.19 -10.80
CA TYR A 11 -26.81 20.57 -10.78
C TYR A 11 -25.40 20.69 -11.38
N LEU A 12 -24.67 19.57 -11.48
CA LEU A 12 -23.30 19.53 -11.99
C LEU A 12 -23.15 18.77 -13.32
N ASP A 13 -24.26 18.42 -13.98
CA ASP A 13 -24.24 17.56 -15.18
C ASP A 13 -23.39 18.16 -16.31
N GLY A 14 -23.46 19.48 -16.51
CA GLY A 14 -22.67 20.16 -17.56
C GLY A 14 -21.17 20.13 -17.28
N GLU A 15 -20.76 20.21 -16.01
CA GLU A 15 -19.36 20.19 -15.62
C GLU A 15 -18.79 18.75 -15.60
N LEU A 16 -19.61 17.80 -15.18
CA LEU A 16 -19.22 16.41 -15.10
C LEU A 16 -19.12 15.73 -16.48
N ALA A 17 -19.94 16.13 -17.43
CA ALA A 17 -19.95 15.55 -18.78
C ALA A 17 -18.59 15.61 -19.51
N ASP A 18 -17.79 16.63 -19.23
CA ASP A 18 -16.44 16.81 -19.79
C ASP A 18 -15.32 16.42 -18.81
N THR A 19 -15.68 15.81 -17.67
CA THR A 19 -14.72 15.48 -16.61
C THR A 19 -14.28 14.03 -16.69
N VAL A 20 -12.96 13.81 -16.67
CA VAL A 20 -12.34 12.50 -16.41
C VAL A 20 -11.93 12.45 -14.94
N LEU A 21 -12.51 11.52 -14.18
CA LEU A 21 -12.21 11.34 -12.77
C LEU A 21 -11.15 10.25 -12.59
N ILE A 22 -10.08 10.56 -11.87
CA ILE A 22 -9.02 9.60 -11.53
C ILE A 22 -9.04 9.37 -10.03
N ILE A 23 -9.21 8.11 -9.63
CA ILE A 23 -9.21 7.65 -8.23
C ILE A 23 -8.08 6.66 -8.08
N ASP A 24 -7.14 6.89 -7.16
CA ASP A 24 -5.98 6.03 -6.97
C ASP A 24 -5.71 5.72 -5.50
N GLY A 25 -5.09 4.57 -5.24
CA GLY A 25 -4.61 4.16 -3.93
C GLY A 25 -5.65 3.54 -2.99
N PHE A 26 -6.87 3.29 -3.45
CA PHE A 26 -7.90 2.63 -2.65
C PHE A 26 -7.82 1.11 -2.76
N THR A 27 -8.10 0.43 -1.65
CA THR A 27 -8.28 -1.03 -1.57
C THR A 27 -9.71 -1.43 -1.23
N ARG A 28 -10.54 -0.45 -0.92
CA ARG A 28 -11.99 -0.58 -0.68
C ARG A 28 -12.62 0.80 -0.70
N PHE A 29 -13.92 0.87 -0.93
CA PHE A 29 -14.74 2.05 -0.71
C PHE A 29 -15.65 1.84 0.51
N SER A 30 -15.95 2.91 1.24
CA SER A 30 -17.09 2.95 2.15
C SER A 30 -18.40 2.94 1.34
N ALA A 31 -19.51 2.68 2.00
CA ALA A 31 -20.81 2.69 1.33
C ALA A 31 -21.15 4.06 0.71
N GLU A 32 -20.74 5.14 1.37
CA GLU A 32 -20.94 6.50 0.85
C GLU A 32 -20.06 6.81 -0.36
N GLU A 33 -18.80 6.36 -0.34
CA GLU A 33 -17.88 6.50 -1.47
C GLU A 33 -18.35 5.69 -2.67
N ASP A 34 -18.75 4.43 -2.45
CA ASP A 34 -19.26 3.56 -3.51
C ASP A 34 -20.53 4.15 -4.16
N TYR A 35 -21.45 4.65 -3.34
CA TYR A 35 -22.63 5.36 -3.81
C TYR A 35 -22.27 6.60 -4.64
N LEU A 36 -21.37 7.45 -4.14
CA LEU A 36 -20.93 8.64 -4.85
C LEU A 36 -20.27 8.29 -6.19
N ILE A 37 -19.38 7.30 -6.19
CA ILE A 37 -18.70 6.84 -7.41
C ILE A 37 -19.70 6.28 -8.42
N SER A 38 -20.72 5.55 -7.95
CA SER A 38 -21.78 5.03 -8.83
C SER A 38 -22.59 6.14 -9.51
N LEU A 39 -22.83 7.25 -8.82
CA LEU A 39 -23.47 8.43 -9.40
C LEU A 39 -22.56 9.12 -10.42
N LEU A 40 -21.28 9.32 -10.07
CA LEU A 40 -20.30 9.96 -10.93
C LEU A 40 -20.03 9.14 -12.19
N ALA A 41 -20.04 7.81 -12.09
CA ALA A 41 -19.86 6.91 -13.23
C ALA A 41 -20.95 7.04 -14.31
N GLN A 42 -22.10 7.58 -13.96
CA GLN A 42 -23.18 7.84 -14.90
C GLN A 42 -23.10 9.22 -15.55
N LYS A 43 -22.32 10.13 -15.01
CA LYS A 43 -22.30 11.54 -15.38
C LYS A 43 -20.96 12.03 -15.91
N CYS A 44 -19.86 11.46 -15.43
CA CYS A 44 -18.52 11.79 -15.93
C CYS A 44 -18.28 11.22 -17.34
N GLN A 45 -17.42 11.88 -18.09
CA GLN A 45 -16.96 11.40 -19.40
C GLN A 45 -16.26 10.03 -19.25
N ASP A 46 -15.42 9.88 -18.23
CA ASP A 46 -14.73 8.64 -17.93
C ASP A 46 -14.33 8.59 -16.44
N ILE A 47 -14.17 7.39 -15.90
CA ILE A 47 -13.62 7.17 -14.56
C ILE A 47 -12.51 6.13 -14.63
N VAL A 48 -11.33 6.48 -14.14
CA VAL A 48 -10.20 5.59 -14.00
C VAL A 48 -9.95 5.31 -12.54
N ILE A 49 -10.02 4.04 -12.14
CA ILE A 49 -9.77 3.62 -10.75
C ILE A 49 -8.50 2.78 -10.70
N GLY A 50 -7.46 3.30 -10.04
CA GLY A 50 -6.18 2.64 -9.81
C GLY A 50 -6.16 1.95 -8.45
N THR A 51 -5.73 0.69 -8.41
CA THR A 51 -5.45 -0.04 -7.17
C THR A 51 -4.19 -0.85 -7.28
N TYR A 52 -3.50 -1.02 -6.16
CA TYR A 52 -2.27 -1.81 -6.10
C TYR A 52 -2.62 -3.28 -5.89
N ALA A 53 -2.38 -4.11 -6.90
CA ALA A 53 -2.65 -5.54 -6.83
C ALA A 53 -1.63 -6.35 -7.64
N SER A 54 -1.38 -7.59 -7.23
CA SER A 54 -0.59 -8.52 -8.03
C SER A 54 -1.43 -9.11 -9.16
N GLN A 55 -0.92 -9.02 -10.40
CA GLN A 55 -1.56 -9.66 -11.55
C GLN A 55 -1.68 -11.18 -11.35
N LYS A 56 -0.66 -11.79 -10.74
CA LYS A 56 -0.63 -13.22 -10.43
C LYS A 56 -1.72 -13.60 -9.44
N ALA A 57 -1.88 -12.81 -8.35
CA ALA A 57 -2.94 -13.02 -7.37
C ALA A 57 -4.33 -12.82 -7.98
N TYR A 58 -4.51 -11.86 -8.89
CA TYR A 58 -5.76 -11.64 -9.59
C TYR A 58 -6.15 -12.80 -10.51
N LYS A 59 -5.16 -13.38 -11.22
CA LYS A 59 -5.38 -14.52 -12.15
C LYS A 59 -5.48 -15.87 -11.46
N ALA A 60 -4.91 -16.01 -10.26
CA ALA A 60 -4.89 -17.28 -9.55
C ALA A 60 -6.28 -17.61 -8.97
N ASN A 61 -6.57 -18.91 -8.79
CA ASN A 61 -7.60 -19.34 -7.89
C ASN A 61 -7.20 -18.89 -6.49
N PHE A 62 -8.01 -18.00 -5.94
CA PHE A 62 -7.73 -17.23 -4.76
C PHE A 62 -7.44 -18.13 -3.54
N ILE A 63 -6.32 -17.92 -2.86
CA ILE A 63 -6.00 -18.55 -1.59
C ILE A 63 -6.27 -17.52 -0.48
N GLN A 64 -7.16 -17.85 0.44
CA GLN A 64 -7.46 -17.02 1.60
C GLN A 64 -6.18 -16.73 2.40
N GLY A 65 -5.97 -15.45 2.76
CA GLY A 65 -4.78 -15.01 3.49
C GLY A 65 -3.63 -14.48 2.63
N ASN A 66 -3.83 -14.38 1.31
CA ASN A 66 -2.85 -13.70 0.45
C ASN A 66 -2.78 -12.21 0.81
N ILE A 67 -1.57 -11.62 0.78
CA ILE A 67 -1.35 -10.19 1.11
C ILE A 67 -2.12 -9.23 0.21
N TYR A 68 -2.46 -9.63 -1.00
CA TYR A 68 -3.26 -8.86 -1.96
C TYR A 68 -4.75 -9.16 -1.91
N GLN A 69 -5.23 -9.94 -0.93
CA GLN A 69 -6.62 -10.37 -0.86
C GLN A 69 -7.59 -9.20 -1.00
N ALA A 70 -7.45 -8.19 -0.16
CA ALA A 70 -8.35 -7.04 -0.14
C ALA A 70 -8.37 -6.29 -1.48
N SER A 71 -7.19 -6.05 -2.07
CA SER A 71 -7.08 -5.37 -3.36
C SER A 71 -7.64 -6.19 -4.51
N VAL A 72 -7.45 -7.52 -4.49
CA VAL A 72 -7.98 -8.42 -5.52
C VAL A 72 -9.49 -8.55 -5.43
N GLU A 73 -10.06 -8.66 -4.24
CA GLU A 73 -11.50 -8.69 -4.02
C GLU A 73 -12.14 -7.37 -4.45
N PHE A 74 -11.55 -6.25 -4.08
CA PHE A 74 -11.99 -4.92 -4.49
C PHE A 74 -11.98 -4.77 -6.02
N LEU A 75 -10.88 -5.14 -6.67
CA LEU A 75 -10.76 -5.08 -8.13
C LEU A 75 -11.78 -5.97 -8.85
N ARG A 76 -12.04 -7.17 -8.32
CA ARG A 76 -13.07 -8.08 -8.86
C ARG A 76 -14.47 -7.53 -8.68
N SER A 77 -14.73 -6.91 -7.54
CA SER A 77 -16.02 -6.24 -7.28
C SER A 77 -16.26 -5.13 -8.29
N LEU A 78 -15.29 -4.23 -8.48
CA LEU A 78 -15.39 -3.15 -9.48
C LEU A 78 -15.57 -3.70 -10.90
N ALA A 79 -14.77 -4.71 -11.28
CA ALA A 79 -14.86 -5.32 -12.59
C ALA A 79 -16.23 -5.95 -12.86
N SER A 80 -16.84 -6.55 -11.84
CA SER A 80 -18.18 -7.12 -11.91
C SER A 80 -19.27 -6.06 -11.95
N THR A 81 -19.18 -5.05 -11.06
CA THR A 81 -20.19 -3.99 -10.94
C THR A 81 -20.29 -3.15 -12.20
N TYR A 82 -19.16 -2.80 -12.79
CA TYR A 82 -19.11 -1.93 -13.98
C TYR A 82 -18.90 -2.68 -15.29
N ALA A 83 -18.88 -4.02 -15.26
CA ALA A 83 -18.67 -4.89 -16.43
C ALA A 83 -17.39 -4.54 -17.24
N VAL A 84 -16.33 -4.16 -16.56
CA VAL A 84 -15.04 -3.77 -17.14
C VAL A 84 -13.97 -4.83 -16.91
N LYS A 85 -12.96 -4.84 -17.79
CA LYS A 85 -11.77 -5.69 -17.59
C LYS A 85 -10.64 -4.85 -17.02
N PRO A 86 -10.03 -5.26 -15.89
CA PRO A 86 -8.87 -4.56 -15.35
C PRO A 86 -7.69 -4.56 -16.35
N ILE A 87 -7.02 -3.42 -16.42
CA ILE A 87 -5.77 -3.26 -17.18
C ILE A 87 -4.63 -3.33 -16.18
N TYR A 88 -3.67 -4.21 -16.42
CA TYR A 88 -2.48 -4.31 -15.61
C TYR A 88 -1.38 -3.42 -16.19
N ILE A 89 -0.91 -2.48 -15.37
CA ILE A 89 0.24 -1.63 -15.70
C ILE A 89 1.43 -2.17 -14.91
N GLU A 90 2.41 -2.71 -15.62
CA GLU A 90 3.64 -3.18 -15.00
C GLU A 90 4.49 -1.98 -14.58
N ASN A 91 4.79 -1.91 -13.29
CA ASN A 91 5.69 -0.89 -12.80
C ASN A 91 7.12 -1.29 -13.20
N GLY A 92 7.70 -0.62 -14.18
CA GLY A 92 9.07 -0.84 -14.67
C GLY A 92 10.14 -0.42 -13.66
N GLY A 93 9.94 -0.73 -12.37
CA GLY A 93 10.86 -0.43 -11.28
C GLY A 93 12.23 -1.04 -11.53
N GLN A 94 13.27 -0.28 -11.23
CA GLN A 94 14.65 -0.76 -11.28
C GLN A 94 14.80 -2.03 -10.42
N GLU A 95 15.54 -3.00 -10.92
CA GLU A 95 15.94 -4.16 -10.14
C GLU A 95 16.76 -3.70 -8.93
N SER A 96 16.17 -3.82 -7.75
CA SER A 96 16.81 -3.52 -6.47
C SER A 96 16.71 -4.74 -5.56
N ASP A 97 17.55 -4.80 -4.54
CA ASP A 97 17.46 -5.85 -3.51
C ASP A 97 16.08 -5.86 -2.84
N PHE A 98 15.46 -4.67 -2.71
CA PHE A 98 14.13 -4.54 -2.14
C PHE A 98 13.04 -5.10 -3.06
N ALA A 99 13.14 -4.88 -4.37
CA ALA A 99 12.22 -5.47 -5.34
C ALA A 99 12.35 -7.01 -5.39
N ASN A 100 13.59 -7.52 -5.25
CA ASN A 100 13.85 -8.95 -5.16
C ASN A 100 13.30 -9.56 -3.85
N PHE A 101 13.45 -8.84 -2.72
CA PHE A 101 12.87 -9.23 -1.45
C PHE A 101 11.33 -9.25 -1.50
N SER A 102 10.70 -8.24 -2.10
CA SER A 102 9.25 -8.20 -2.26
C SER A 102 8.73 -9.41 -3.04
N ARG A 103 9.38 -9.75 -4.16
CA ARG A 103 9.02 -10.96 -4.95
C ARG A 103 9.17 -12.26 -4.15
N PHE A 104 10.22 -12.37 -3.34
CA PHE A 104 10.42 -13.51 -2.45
C PHE A 104 9.32 -13.54 -1.38
N TRP A 105 9.02 -12.41 -0.75
CA TRP A 105 7.97 -12.28 0.27
C TRP A 105 6.58 -12.62 -0.28
N GLU A 106 6.26 -12.14 -1.47
CA GLU A 106 5.01 -12.51 -2.17
C GLU A 106 4.92 -14.01 -2.39
N GLY A 107 6.03 -14.65 -2.78
CA GLY A 107 6.10 -16.10 -2.99
C GLY A 107 5.84 -16.91 -1.71
N LEU A 108 6.21 -16.39 -0.53
CA LEU A 108 5.89 -17.03 0.75
C LEU A 108 4.37 -17.13 1.01
N HIS A 109 3.61 -16.14 0.55
CA HIS A 109 2.16 -16.10 0.72
C HIS A 109 1.38 -16.90 -0.33
N ASP A 110 2.05 -17.39 -1.36
CA ASP A 110 1.44 -18.27 -2.37
C ASP A 110 1.30 -19.73 -1.90
N PHE A 111 1.72 -20.06 -0.68
CA PHE A 111 1.74 -21.41 -0.10
C PHE A 111 2.42 -22.46 -0.99
N LYS A 112 3.28 -22.04 -1.87
CA LYS A 112 4.12 -22.92 -2.67
C LYS A 112 5.45 -23.13 -1.97
N PRO A 113 6.05 -24.34 -2.05
CA PRO A 113 7.42 -24.52 -1.60
C PRO A 113 8.31 -23.49 -2.29
N LEU A 114 9.04 -22.70 -1.52
CA LEU A 114 10.02 -21.77 -2.06
C LEU A 114 11.17 -22.60 -2.65
N GLU A 115 11.32 -22.54 -3.95
CA GLU A 115 12.51 -23.02 -4.62
C GLU A 115 13.60 -21.95 -4.44
N GLY A 116 14.53 -22.25 -3.56
CA GLY A 116 15.69 -21.41 -3.28
C GLY A 116 15.60 -20.57 -2.01
N LYS A 117 16.74 -20.00 -1.64
CA LYS A 117 16.88 -19.04 -0.55
C LYS A 117 17.03 -17.66 -1.16
N TRP A 118 16.31 -16.67 -0.62
CA TRP A 118 16.57 -15.28 -0.98
C TRP A 118 18.01 -14.91 -0.54
N GLN A 119 18.76 -14.37 -1.48
CA GLN A 119 20.10 -13.85 -1.24
C GLN A 119 20.17 -12.41 -1.73
N PRO A 120 20.41 -11.44 -0.84
CA PRO A 120 20.58 -10.06 -1.27
C PRO A 120 21.87 -9.90 -2.07
N LYS A 121 21.86 -9.05 -3.09
CA LYS A 121 23.07 -8.62 -3.78
C LYS A 121 23.98 -7.80 -2.87
N ASN A 122 23.36 -6.99 -1.99
CA ASN A 122 24.03 -6.26 -0.93
C ASN A 122 23.61 -6.84 0.44
N PRO A 123 24.51 -7.45 1.21
CA PRO A 123 24.19 -8.01 2.54
C PRO A 123 23.63 -6.99 3.53
N ASP A 124 23.93 -5.70 3.34
CA ASP A 124 23.51 -4.61 4.23
C ASP A 124 22.12 -4.06 3.87
N SER A 125 21.50 -4.52 2.78
CA SER A 125 20.20 -4.03 2.33
C SER A 125 19.03 -4.45 3.22
N LEU A 126 19.18 -5.53 3.98
CA LEU A 126 18.21 -6.01 4.95
C LEU A 126 18.91 -6.55 6.19
N SER A 127 18.54 -6.08 7.36
CA SER A 127 19.00 -6.62 8.62
C SER A 127 17.83 -6.90 9.57
N ILE A 128 17.93 -7.97 10.34
CA ILE A 128 16.95 -8.34 11.36
C ILE A 128 17.64 -8.30 12.70
N TRP A 129 17.09 -7.55 13.65
CA TRP A 129 17.62 -7.41 14.98
C TRP A 129 16.62 -7.93 15.99
N GLN A 130 17.13 -8.60 17.01
CA GLN A 130 16.36 -9.03 18.16
C GLN A 130 16.89 -8.30 19.40
N ALA A 131 15.99 -7.67 20.14
CA ALA A 131 16.29 -7.03 21.42
C ALA A 131 15.63 -7.81 22.57
N SER A 132 16.14 -7.66 23.79
CA SER A 132 15.61 -8.34 24.97
C SER A 132 14.32 -7.72 25.49
N ASN A 133 14.07 -6.44 25.17
CA ASN A 133 12.91 -5.68 25.57
C ASN A 133 12.72 -4.44 24.68
N GLN A 134 11.55 -3.80 24.78
CA GLN A 134 11.20 -2.61 23.98
C GLN A 134 12.19 -1.45 24.13
N LYS A 135 12.75 -1.25 25.33
CA LYS A 135 13.70 -0.15 25.55
C LYS A 135 14.97 -0.37 24.73
N GLU A 136 15.53 -1.57 24.78
CA GLU A 136 16.72 -1.91 24.00
C GLU A 136 16.45 -1.87 22.48
N GLU A 137 15.26 -2.28 22.07
CA GLU A 137 14.82 -2.16 20.67
C GLU A 137 14.82 -0.69 20.20
N VAL A 138 14.18 0.20 20.95
CA VAL A 138 14.16 1.63 20.63
C VAL A 138 15.57 2.25 20.66
N GLU A 139 16.41 1.85 21.61
CA GLU A 139 17.81 2.27 21.67
C GLU A 139 18.63 1.80 20.44
N ALA A 140 18.40 0.57 19.98
CA ALA A 140 19.07 0.05 18.79
C ALA A 140 18.65 0.83 17.52
N VAL A 141 17.35 1.11 17.39
CA VAL A 141 16.82 1.93 16.28
C VAL A 141 17.40 3.34 16.33
N ALA A 142 17.44 3.99 17.49
CA ALA A 142 18.00 5.34 17.65
C ALA A 142 19.49 5.38 17.28
N ARG A 143 20.27 4.38 17.71
CA ARG A 143 21.68 4.26 17.32
C ARG A 143 21.85 4.10 15.80
N LYS A 144 20.99 3.30 15.17
CA LYS A 144 21.04 3.13 13.71
C LYS A 144 20.69 4.39 12.96
N ILE A 145 19.68 5.11 13.42
CA ILE A 145 19.32 6.43 12.84
C ILE A 145 20.51 7.40 12.93
N ARG A 146 21.14 7.49 14.09
CA ARG A 146 22.33 8.35 14.26
C ARG A 146 23.48 7.96 13.33
N GLN A 147 23.70 6.67 13.15
CA GLN A 147 24.72 6.20 12.20
C GLN A 147 24.37 6.62 10.78
N LEU A 148 23.13 6.42 10.34
CA LEU A 148 22.67 6.82 9.01
C LEU A 148 22.83 8.33 8.77
N LEU A 149 22.53 9.14 9.79
CA LEU A 149 22.71 10.59 9.72
C LEU A 149 24.21 10.98 9.62
N ALA A 150 25.07 10.29 10.37
CA ALA A 150 26.52 10.48 10.28
C ALA A 150 27.07 10.10 8.89
N ASP A 151 26.45 9.11 8.25
CA ASP A 151 26.75 8.67 6.89
C ASP A 151 26.10 9.58 5.81
N GLY A 152 25.42 10.66 6.21
CA GLY A 152 24.86 11.68 5.33
C GLY A 152 23.42 11.42 4.87
N VAL A 153 22.72 10.42 5.40
CA VAL A 153 21.30 10.20 5.13
C VAL A 153 20.48 11.29 5.83
N ARG A 154 19.49 11.86 5.15
CA ARG A 154 18.65 12.93 5.72
C ARG A 154 17.50 12.35 6.54
N TYR A 155 17.07 13.05 7.58
CA TYR A 155 15.92 12.63 8.39
C TYR A 155 14.67 12.30 7.56
N LYS A 156 14.38 13.06 6.52
CA LYS A 156 13.24 12.86 5.65
C LYS A 156 13.30 11.60 4.79
N ASP A 157 14.47 10.98 4.69
CA ASP A 157 14.69 9.75 3.93
C ASP A 157 14.68 8.50 4.85
N ILE A 158 14.39 8.70 6.15
CA ILE A 158 14.29 7.64 7.16
C ILE A 158 12.84 7.52 7.62
N LEU A 159 12.28 6.31 7.55
CA LEU A 159 10.95 6.00 8.06
C LEU A 159 11.03 4.89 9.11
N VAL A 160 10.37 5.11 10.24
CA VAL A 160 10.18 4.09 11.30
C VAL A 160 8.72 3.69 11.32
N LEU A 161 8.44 2.41 11.11
CA LEU A 161 7.09 1.86 11.17
C LEU A 161 6.93 1.05 12.47
N LEU A 162 5.83 1.27 13.15
CA LEU A 162 5.48 0.59 14.41
C LEU A 162 4.16 -0.15 14.24
N GLY A 163 4.08 -1.37 14.73
CA GLY A 163 2.83 -2.14 14.75
C GLY A 163 1.80 -1.56 15.74
N ASP A 164 2.28 -0.98 16.83
CA ASP A 164 1.47 -0.30 17.85
C ASP A 164 2.24 0.91 18.38
N VAL A 165 1.77 2.10 18.02
CA VAL A 165 2.41 3.37 18.40
C VAL A 165 2.27 3.63 19.90
N ASP A 166 1.13 3.31 20.50
CA ASP A 166 0.86 3.63 21.91
C ASP A 166 1.77 2.86 22.87
N SER A 167 2.08 1.61 22.55
CA SER A 167 3.00 0.80 23.37
C SER A 167 4.44 1.32 23.35
N TYR A 168 4.86 1.97 22.26
CA TYR A 168 6.22 2.50 22.09
C TYR A 168 6.38 3.99 22.47
N LYS A 169 5.28 4.73 22.52
CA LYS A 169 5.26 6.20 22.71
C LYS A 169 6.11 6.67 23.89
N LEU A 170 5.98 5.98 25.03
CA LEU A 170 6.73 6.36 26.24
C LEU A 170 8.23 6.16 26.10
N GLN A 171 8.64 5.05 25.48
CA GLN A 171 10.06 4.71 25.31
C GLN A 171 10.71 5.63 24.25
N ILE A 172 10.00 5.88 23.14
CA ILE A 172 10.45 6.79 22.10
C ILE A 172 10.60 8.21 22.65
N GLY A 173 9.58 8.77 23.35
CA GLY A 173 9.66 10.12 23.92
C GLY A 173 10.83 10.28 24.87
N LYS A 174 11.03 9.34 25.81
CA LYS A 174 12.14 9.38 26.77
C LYS A 174 13.53 9.29 26.14
N LEU A 175 13.62 8.59 25.02
CA LEU A 175 14.92 8.29 24.40
C LEU A 175 15.30 9.34 23.35
N PHE A 176 14.36 9.76 22.51
CA PHE A 176 14.61 10.75 21.47
C PHE A 176 14.83 12.17 22.02
N ASP A 177 14.31 12.48 23.21
CA ASP A 177 14.62 13.73 23.92
C ASP A 177 16.08 13.80 24.43
N LYS A 178 16.78 12.66 24.45
CA LYS A 178 18.19 12.57 24.90
C LYS A 178 19.19 12.61 23.75
N PHE A 179 18.74 12.58 22.51
CA PHE A 179 19.54 12.55 21.29
C PHE A 179 19.34 13.78 20.42
#